data_ec2eb1fa9d71295b6fedbbbec2a1a128
#
_entry.id   ec2eb1fa9d71295b6fedbbbec2a1a128
#
_cell.length_a   1.000
_cell.length_b   1.000
_cell.length_c   1.000
_cell.angle_alpha   90.00
_cell.angle_beta   90.00
_cell.angle_gamma   90.00
#
_symmetry.space_group_name_H-M   'P 1'
#
loop_
_entity.id
_entity.type
_entity.pdbx_description
1 polymer ?
#
loop_
_entity_poly.entity_id
_entity_poly.type
_entity_poly.pdbx_seq_one_letter_code
_entity_poly.pdbx_strand_id
1 'polypeptide(L)'
;MPLADVFTKDDYDACRYQILKDMDLLSSLVTGMEDYMDSEGRTPISFTAETFAPFLLEAIPAMRLLGARVILPKSLQHLIRPKKTLRLKKKEEGAAHAPSLLSLEDMLDFDWQIALGDERISPEDFEKLSVKAGSLIAFKGQYLYVTEADLKKLEKMWQRPASLKGEELLRIALEGSYEGAEISMTSEVKRLLSSLKEGEPVALPENVCATLRPYQKRGYAWLYNLSLIHISEPTRH
;
A
#
# COMPACT_ATOMS: atom_id res chain seq x y z
N MET A 1 21.91 -5.93 30.95
CA MET A 1 22.89 -6.89 31.49
C MET A 1 23.76 -7.33 30.30
N PRO A 2 25.02 -7.01 30.26
CA PRO A 2 25.98 -7.53 29.27
C PRO A 2 26.23 -9.01 29.51
N LEU A 3 26.36 -9.82 28.48
CA LEU A 3 26.67 -11.25 28.59
C LEU A 3 28.00 -11.49 29.32
N ALA A 4 28.99 -10.66 29.06
CA ALA A 4 30.30 -10.72 29.75
C ALA A 4 30.17 -10.69 31.30
N ASP A 5 29.19 -9.96 31.84
CA ASP A 5 28.93 -9.90 33.26
C ASP A 5 28.44 -11.26 33.82
N VAL A 6 27.70 -12.01 33.01
CA VAL A 6 27.18 -13.34 33.40
C VAL A 6 28.33 -14.34 33.59
N PHE A 7 29.39 -14.21 32.78
CA PHE A 7 30.56 -15.09 32.88
C PHE A 7 31.50 -14.72 34.01
N THR A 8 31.59 -13.43 34.36
CA THR A 8 32.67 -12.91 35.22
C THR A 8 32.24 -12.53 36.64
N LYS A 9 30.95 -12.26 36.87
CA LYS A 9 30.48 -11.77 38.17
C LYS A 9 29.78 -12.88 38.97
N ASP A 10 30.12 -12.97 40.26
CA ASP A 10 29.56 -13.95 41.19
C ASP A 10 28.07 -13.75 41.45
N ASP A 11 27.57 -12.53 41.24
CA ASP A 11 26.14 -12.20 41.37
C ASP A 11 25.23 -13.07 40.50
N TYR A 12 25.76 -13.65 39.44
CA TYR A 12 25.01 -14.48 38.48
C TYR A 12 25.20 -15.99 38.65
N ASP A 13 25.99 -16.45 39.63
CA ASP A 13 26.30 -17.86 39.81
C ASP A 13 25.07 -18.73 39.92
N ALA A 14 24.07 -18.30 40.70
CA ALA A 14 22.81 -19.03 40.91
C ALA A 14 21.97 -19.17 39.62
N CYS A 15 22.08 -18.27 38.65
CA CYS A 15 21.26 -18.28 37.44
C CYS A 15 22.08 -18.46 36.14
N ARG A 16 23.44 -18.47 36.22
CA ARG A 16 24.34 -18.58 35.06
C ARG A 16 24.00 -19.77 34.17
N TYR A 17 23.82 -20.95 34.75
CA TYR A 17 23.47 -22.16 34.00
C TYR A 17 22.17 -21.99 33.21
N GLN A 18 21.14 -21.44 33.86
CA GLN A 18 19.84 -21.24 33.21
C GLN A 18 19.95 -20.22 32.09
N ILE A 19 20.67 -19.11 32.28
CA ILE A 19 20.90 -18.09 31.26
C ILE A 19 21.62 -18.69 30.05
N LEU A 20 22.69 -19.46 30.26
CA LEU A 20 23.43 -20.08 29.18
C LEU A 20 22.60 -21.13 28.44
N LYS A 21 21.78 -21.89 29.14
CA LYS A 21 20.86 -22.85 28.54
C LYS A 21 19.79 -22.16 27.69
N ASP A 22 19.24 -21.04 28.16
CA ASP A 22 18.25 -20.27 27.40
C ASP A 22 18.91 -19.65 26.16
N MET A 23 20.17 -19.23 26.25
CA MET A 23 20.93 -18.72 25.10
C MET A 23 21.26 -19.82 24.08
N ASP A 24 21.60 -21.01 24.54
CA ASP A 24 21.80 -22.17 23.66
C ASP A 24 20.54 -22.51 22.88
N LEU A 25 19.37 -22.44 23.49
CA LEU A 25 18.08 -22.56 22.78
C LEU A 25 17.91 -21.49 21.68
N LEU A 26 18.39 -20.28 21.92
CA LEU A 26 18.33 -19.20 20.94
C LEU A 26 19.37 -19.36 19.82
N SER A 27 20.44 -20.13 20.02
CA SER A 27 21.47 -20.36 19.00
C SER A 27 20.89 -21.05 17.75
N SER A 28 19.89 -21.91 17.94
CA SER A 28 19.17 -22.55 16.84
C SER A 28 18.36 -21.58 15.97
N LEU A 29 18.00 -20.40 16.49
CA LEU A 29 17.20 -19.38 15.83
C LEU A 29 18.02 -18.22 15.26
N VAL A 30 19.23 -18.03 15.81
CA VAL A 30 20.06 -16.84 15.50
C VAL A 30 21.42 -17.27 15.00
N THR A 31 21.63 -17.13 13.69
CA THR A 31 22.95 -17.41 13.10
C THR A 31 24.02 -16.49 13.71
N GLY A 32 25.16 -17.08 14.15
CA GLY A 32 26.23 -16.35 14.81
C GLY A 32 26.06 -16.20 16.33
N MET A 33 25.04 -16.83 16.93
CA MET A 33 24.86 -16.82 18.39
C MET A 33 25.94 -17.63 19.10
N GLU A 34 26.42 -18.70 18.51
CA GLU A 34 27.53 -19.50 19.06
C GLU A 34 28.80 -18.67 19.17
N ASP A 35 29.20 -18.00 18.08
CA ASP A 35 30.38 -17.10 18.07
C ASP A 35 30.23 -15.95 19.08
N TYR A 36 29.01 -15.45 19.23
CA TYR A 36 28.67 -14.43 20.23
C TYR A 36 28.85 -14.95 21.65
N MET A 37 28.43 -16.19 21.94
CA MET A 37 28.59 -16.85 23.22
C MET A 37 30.08 -17.18 23.50
N ASP A 38 30.78 -17.74 22.53
CA ASP A 38 32.19 -18.09 22.63
C ASP A 38 33.09 -16.84 22.89
N SER A 39 32.69 -15.71 22.33
CA SER A 39 33.32 -14.42 22.61
C SER A 39 32.90 -13.77 23.93
N GLU A 40 32.11 -14.46 24.77
CA GLU A 40 31.51 -13.92 25.98
C GLU A 40 30.69 -12.63 25.75
N GLY A 41 30.07 -12.52 24.56
CA GLY A 41 29.29 -11.33 24.17
C GLY A 41 30.15 -10.11 23.76
N ARG A 42 31.43 -10.28 23.48
CA ARG A 42 32.32 -9.21 23.05
C ARG A 42 32.23 -8.93 21.56
N THR A 43 31.96 -9.96 20.77
CA THR A 43 31.82 -9.83 19.32
C THR A 43 30.34 -9.69 18.94
N PRO A 44 29.90 -8.55 18.40
CA PRO A 44 28.50 -8.38 18.03
C PRO A 44 28.11 -9.28 16.82
N ILE A 45 26.89 -9.80 16.83
CA ILE A 45 26.35 -10.54 15.70
C ILE A 45 26.07 -9.55 14.57
N SER A 46 26.66 -9.80 13.40
CA SER A 46 26.48 -8.97 12.20
C SER A 46 25.59 -9.66 11.19
N PHE A 47 24.66 -8.92 10.61
CA PHE A 47 23.76 -9.42 9.59
C PHE A 47 23.99 -8.68 8.27
N THR A 48 23.93 -9.42 7.17
CA THR A 48 23.79 -8.81 5.84
C THR A 48 22.34 -8.41 5.57
N ALA A 49 22.08 -7.59 4.55
CA ALA A 49 20.71 -7.22 4.17
C ALA A 49 19.84 -8.45 3.84
N GLU A 50 20.44 -9.53 3.35
CA GLU A 50 19.77 -10.78 2.98
C GLU A 50 19.47 -11.66 4.20
N THR A 51 20.39 -11.74 5.17
CA THR A 51 20.21 -12.56 6.38
C THR A 51 19.39 -11.87 7.44
N PHE A 52 19.34 -10.54 7.43
CA PHE A 52 18.62 -9.77 8.43
C PHE A 52 17.09 -9.84 8.26
N ALA A 53 16.59 -9.98 7.03
CA ALA A 53 15.16 -10.08 6.79
C ALA A 53 14.54 -11.36 7.40
N PRO A 54 15.07 -12.58 7.18
CA PRO A 54 14.63 -13.79 7.86
C PRO A 54 14.74 -13.69 9.39
N PHE A 55 15.85 -13.18 9.90
CA PHE A 55 16.03 -12.94 11.33
C PHE A 55 14.90 -12.07 11.91
N LEU A 56 14.59 -10.95 11.26
CA LEU A 56 13.57 -10.01 11.72
C LEU A 56 12.17 -10.59 11.66
N LEU A 57 11.86 -11.38 10.62
CA LEU A 57 10.50 -11.86 10.33
C LEU A 57 10.18 -13.22 10.93
N GLU A 58 11.18 -14.06 11.16
CA GLU A 58 11.02 -15.43 11.64
C GLU A 58 11.64 -15.64 13.01
N ALA A 59 12.93 -15.31 13.18
CA ALA A 59 13.61 -15.56 14.43
C ALA A 59 13.09 -14.68 15.58
N ILE A 60 12.89 -13.38 15.37
CA ILE A 60 12.36 -12.50 16.44
C ILE A 60 10.98 -12.90 16.94
N PRO A 61 9.98 -13.21 16.10
CA PRO A 61 8.71 -13.76 16.59
C PRO A 61 8.87 -15.05 17.38
N ALA A 62 9.73 -15.98 16.92
CA ALA A 62 10.01 -17.23 17.63
C ALA A 62 10.67 -16.98 18.99
N MET A 63 11.67 -16.07 19.07
CA MET A 63 12.28 -15.67 20.33
C MET A 63 11.27 -15.08 21.31
N ARG A 64 10.32 -14.27 20.85
CA ARG A 64 9.26 -13.71 21.69
C ARG A 64 8.32 -14.78 22.22
N LEU A 65 8.02 -15.82 21.44
CA LEU A 65 7.23 -16.98 21.89
C LEU A 65 7.96 -17.77 22.97
N LEU A 66 9.30 -17.82 22.94
CA LEU A 66 10.16 -18.40 23.97
C LEU A 66 10.31 -17.48 25.20
N GLY A 67 9.65 -16.33 25.24
CA GLY A 67 9.69 -15.40 26.36
C GLY A 67 10.83 -14.36 26.28
N ALA A 68 11.63 -14.34 25.23
CA ALA A 68 12.68 -13.35 25.07
C ALA A 68 12.11 -11.96 24.79
N ARG A 69 12.57 -10.95 25.52
CA ARG A 69 12.24 -9.55 25.28
C ARG A 69 13.17 -8.93 24.25
N VAL A 70 12.67 -8.80 23.02
CA VAL A 70 13.43 -8.19 21.92
C VAL A 70 13.09 -6.70 21.78
N ILE A 71 14.11 -5.84 21.87
CA ILE A 71 13.97 -4.39 21.72
C ILE A 71 14.50 -4.03 20.32
N LEU A 72 13.59 -3.50 19.48
CA LEU A 72 13.94 -3.04 18.14
C LEU A 72 13.94 -1.50 18.07
N PRO A 73 14.83 -0.90 17.26
CA PRO A 73 14.72 0.49 16.88
C PRO A 73 13.36 0.79 16.24
N LYS A 74 12.87 2.02 16.39
CA LYS A 74 11.55 2.43 15.85
C LYS A 74 11.43 2.16 14.34
N SER A 75 12.50 2.37 13.58
CA SER A 75 12.56 2.13 12.13
C SER A 75 12.34 0.66 11.72
N LEU A 76 12.61 -0.29 12.62
CA LEU A 76 12.45 -1.73 12.37
C LEU A 76 11.17 -2.33 13.00
N GLN A 77 10.45 -1.54 13.81
CA GLN A 77 9.19 -2.00 14.42
C GLN A 77 8.07 -2.15 13.40
N HIS A 78 8.10 -1.34 12.34
CA HIS A 78 7.10 -1.35 11.27
C HIS A 78 7.80 -1.38 9.92
N LEU A 79 7.81 -2.55 9.30
CA LEU A 79 8.31 -2.70 7.94
C LEU A 79 7.25 -2.22 6.94
N ILE A 80 7.68 -1.41 5.99
CA ILE A 80 6.85 -1.00 4.87
C ILE A 80 6.75 -2.16 3.88
N ARG A 81 5.55 -2.47 3.44
CA ARG A 81 5.30 -3.35 2.29
C ARG A 81 4.74 -2.53 1.14
N PRO A 82 5.18 -2.76 -0.10
CA PRO A 82 4.66 -2.06 -1.24
C PRO A 82 3.20 -2.46 -1.46
N LYS A 83 2.34 -1.46 -1.66
CA LYS A 83 0.95 -1.67 -2.03
C LYS A 83 0.67 -0.99 -3.35
N LYS A 84 -0.08 -1.65 -4.23
CA LYS A 84 -0.55 -1.04 -5.46
C LYS A 84 -1.60 0.02 -5.14
N THR A 85 -1.49 1.18 -5.76
CA THR A 85 -2.48 2.25 -5.69
C THR A 85 -2.78 2.77 -7.09
N LEU A 86 -4.00 3.19 -7.31
CA LEU A 86 -4.43 3.84 -8.54
C LEU A 86 -4.71 5.31 -8.25
N ARG A 87 -4.01 6.20 -8.93
CA ARG A 87 -4.25 7.64 -8.83
C ARG A 87 -5.15 8.09 -9.96
N LEU A 88 -6.26 8.73 -9.59
CA LEU A 88 -7.15 9.40 -10.51
C LEU A 88 -6.91 10.91 -10.47
N LYS A 89 -6.67 11.49 -11.64
CA LYS A 89 -6.49 12.93 -11.83
C LYS A 89 -7.36 13.40 -12.99
N LYS A 90 -7.73 14.68 -13.02
CA LYS A 90 -8.38 15.30 -14.18
C LYS A 90 -7.34 15.39 -15.29
N LYS A 91 -7.71 15.01 -16.51
CA LYS A 91 -6.89 15.30 -17.71
C LYS A 91 -6.69 16.80 -17.85
N GLU A 92 -5.46 17.24 -18.10
CA GLU A 92 -5.21 18.62 -18.45
C GLU A 92 -5.84 18.86 -19.84
N GLU A 93 -6.71 19.84 -19.92
CA GLU A 93 -7.37 20.23 -21.17
C GLU A 93 -6.28 20.70 -22.16
N GLY A 94 -5.93 19.83 -23.11
CA GLY A 94 -5.30 20.25 -24.34
C GLY A 94 -6.30 21.13 -25.09
N ALA A 95 -5.93 22.37 -25.31
CA ALA A 95 -6.74 23.37 -25.99
C ALA A 95 -7.33 22.80 -27.28
N ALA A 96 -8.62 22.58 -27.34
CA ALA A 96 -9.50 22.81 -28.49
C ALA A 96 -10.80 22.01 -28.40
N HIS A 97 -11.85 22.76 -28.56
CA HIS A 97 -13.22 22.42 -28.96
C HIS A 97 -14.22 22.14 -27.83
N ALA A 98 -15.38 22.77 -28.09
CA ALA A 98 -16.60 22.86 -27.33
C ALA A 98 -17.00 21.62 -26.50
N PRO A 99 -17.68 21.83 -25.34
CA PRO A 99 -18.09 20.75 -24.45
C PRO A 99 -19.32 20.03 -25.01
N SER A 100 -19.13 19.25 -26.05
CA SER A 100 -20.15 18.32 -26.52
C SER A 100 -19.69 16.91 -26.16
N LEU A 101 -20.26 16.37 -25.07
CA LEU A 101 -20.26 14.94 -24.77
C LEU A 101 -18.87 14.29 -24.53
N LEU A 102 -18.09 14.86 -23.62
CA LEU A 102 -16.92 14.18 -23.10
C LEU A 102 -17.36 13.04 -22.19
N SER A 103 -16.92 11.82 -22.51
CA SER A 103 -17.10 10.69 -21.60
C SER A 103 -16.26 10.91 -20.34
N LEU A 104 -16.66 10.29 -19.23
CA LEU A 104 -15.85 10.31 -17.99
C LEU A 104 -14.42 9.82 -18.23
N GLU A 105 -14.25 8.92 -19.17
CA GLU A 105 -12.97 8.36 -19.63
C GLU A 105 -12.09 9.43 -20.31
N ASP A 106 -12.72 10.38 -20.98
CA ASP A 106 -12.01 11.48 -21.63
C ASP A 106 -11.59 12.58 -20.65
N MET A 107 -12.28 12.67 -19.51
CA MET A 107 -12.03 13.70 -18.49
C MET A 107 -11.02 13.28 -17.44
N LEU A 108 -10.80 11.97 -17.25
CA LEU A 108 -9.97 11.43 -16.20
C LEU A 108 -8.73 10.72 -16.75
N ASP A 109 -7.65 10.90 -16.06
CA ASP A 109 -6.38 10.23 -16.31
C ASP A 109 -6.04 9.32 -15.13
N PHE A 110 -5.35 8.22 -15.40
CA PHE A 110 -5.12 7.15 -14.46
C PHE A 110 -3.64 6.81 -14.41
N ASP A 111 -3.05 6.94 -13.25
CA ASP A 111 -1.67 6.55 -13.03
C ASP A 111 -1.59 5.45 -11.97
N TRP A 112 -0.94 4.35 -12.32
CA TRP A 112 -0.54 3.38 -11.34
C TRP A 112 0.59 3.94 -10.48
N GLN A 113 0.47 3.77 -9.17
CA GLN A 113 1.48 4.17 -8.19
C GLN A 113 1.72 3.05 -7.19
N ILE A 114 2.87 3.10 -6.54
CA ILE A 114 3.23 2.20 -5.46
C ILE A 114 3.24 3.01 -4.17
N ALA A 115 2.41 2.61 -3.22
CA ALA A 115 2.44 3.18 -1.89
C ALA A 115 3.51 2.47 -1.05
N LEU A 116 4.41 3.26 -0.50
CA LEU A 116 5.44 2.86 0.46
C LEU A 116 5.19 3.62 1.77
N GLY A 117 4.35 3.07 2.64
CA GLY A 117 3.83 3.79 3.79
C GLY A 117 2.98 4.99 3.34
N ASP A 118 3.37 6.18 3.76
CA ASP A 118 2.68 7.43 3.39
C ASP A 118 3.13 8.01 2.04
N GLU A 119 4.22 7.48 1.49
CA GLU A 119 4.77 7.92 0.22
C GLU A 119 4.16 7.16 -0.96
N ARG A 120 4.07 7.86 -2.09
CA ARG A 120 3.62 7.28 -3.35
C ARG A 120 4.63 7.59 -4.42
N ILE A 121 5.11 6.55 -5.06
CA ILE A 121 6.13 6.65 -6.11
C ILE A 121 5.62 6.03 -7.40
N SER A 122 6.22 6.44 -8.51
CA SER A 122 5.94 5.84 -9.81
C SER A 122 6.54 4.42 -9.91
N PRO A 123 6.04 3.58 -10.82
CA PRO A 123 6.68 2.29 -11.12
C PRO A 123 8.15 2.44 -11.47
N GLU A 124 8.51 3.44 -12.28
CA GLU A 124 9.87 3.69 -12.74
C GLU A 124 10.80 4.08 -11.56
N ASP A 125 10.29 4.85 -10.60
CA ASP A 125 11.06 5.20 -9.41
C ASP A 125 11.23 4.01 -8.47
N PHE A 126 10.24 3.12 -8.42
CA PHE A 126 10.35 1.87 -7.67
C PHE A 126 11.43 0.93 -8.28
N GLU A 127 11.49 0.82 -9.60
CA GLU A 127 12.53 0.06 -10.30
C GLU A 127 13.93 0.58 -9.99
N LYS A 128 14.11 1.91 -9.91
CA LYS A 128 15.39 2.55 -9.54
C LYS A 128 15.87 2.18 -8.14
N LEU A 129 14.97 1.78 -7.24
CA LEU A 129 15.36 1.30 -5.90
C LEU A 129 16.09 -0.05 -5.95
N SER A 130 16.20 -0.68 -7.12
CA SER A 130 16.89 -1.98 -7.33
C SER A 130 16.46 -3.04 -6.29
N VAL A 131 15.16 -3.10 -6.04
CA VAL A 131 14.59 -3.95 -4.99
C VAL A 131 14.79 -5.42 -5.35
N LYS A 132 15.53 -6.13 -4.51
CA LYS A 132 15.63 -7.59 -4.58
C LYS A 132 14.59 -8.22 -3.67
N ALA A 133 13.93 -9.27 -4.16
CA ALA A 133 13.02 -10.06 -3.33
C ALA A 133 13.73 -10.61 -2.10
N GLY A 134 13.07 -10.54 -0.95
CA GLY A 134 13.59 -11.04 0.31
C GLY A 134 14.62 -10.15 1.00
N SER A 135 14.95 -8.97 0.44
CA SER A 135 15.87 -8.03 1.06
C SER A 135 15.18 -6.90 1.81
N LEU A 136 15.87 -6.32 2.78
CA LEU A 136 15.49 -5.10 3.48
C LEU A 136 16.22 -3.91 2.86
N ILE A 137 15.45 -2.91 2.45
CA ILE A 137 15.99 -1.69 1.82
C ILE A 137 15.65 -0.49 2.69
N ALA A 138 16.61 0.34 3.00
CA ALA A 138 16.38 1.60 3.70
C ALA A 138 15.66 2.58 2.76
N PHE A 139 14.52 3.09 3.18
CA PHE A 139 13.74 4.06 2.43
C PHE A 139 13.22 5.16 3.37
N LYS A 140 13.71 6.38 3.20
CA LYS A 140 13.31 7.57 4.01
C LYS A 140 13.24 7.33 5.53
N GLY A 141 14.25 6.67 6.08
CA GLY A 141 14.33 6.41 7.53
C GLY A 141 13.50 5.24 8.05
N GLN A 142 12.88 4.50 7.15
CA GLN A 142 12.17 3.26 7.43
C GLN A 142 12.77 2.13 6.59
N TYR A 143 12.33 0.89 6.81
CA TYR A 143 12.79 -0.25 6.02
C TYR A 143 11.65 -0.83 5.20
N LEU A 144 11.91 -0.96 3.90
CA LEU A 144 11.03 -1.60 2.94
C LEU A 144 11.40 -3.09 2.84
N TYR A 145 10.41 -3.95 2.96
CA TYR A 145 10.54 -5.37 2.71
C TYR A 145 9.63 -5.79 1.57
N VAL A 146 10.19 -6.46 0.57
CA VAL A 146 9.47 -6.87 -0.65
C VAL A 146 9.65 -8.37 -0.86
N THR A 147 8.53 -9.09 -0.95
CA THR A 147 8.55 -10.52 -1.28
C THR A 147 8.51 -10.73 -2.80
N GLU A 148 8.88 -11.93 -3.27
CA GLU A 148 8.70 -12.30 -4.69
C GLU A 148 7.23 -12.18 -5.13
N ALA A 149 6.29 -12.51 -4.24
CA ALA A 149 4.87 -12.38 -4.52
C ALA A 149 4.46 -10.92 -4.71
N ASP A 150 5.06 -9.99 -3.97
CA ASP A 150 4.81 -8.56 -4.12
C ASP A 150 5.37 -8.06 -5.45
N LEU A 151 6.61 -8.43 -5.81
CA LEU A 151 7.20 -8.09 -7.12
C LEU A 151 6.35 -8.59 -8.28
N LYS A 152 5.97 -9.86 -8.27
CA LYS A 152 5.11 -10.43 -9.33
C LYS A 152 3.75 -9.74 -9.45
N LYS A 153 3.17 -9.27 -8.32
CA LYS A 153 1.93 -8.48 -8.34
C LYS A 153 2.13 -7.10 -8.95
N LEU A 154 3.25 -6.45 -8.63
CA LEU A 154 3.61 -5.15 -9.18
C LEU A 154 3.92 -5.24 -10.67
N GLU A 155 4.70 -6.21 -11.12
CA GLU A 155 5.00 -6.45 -12.54
C GLU A 155 3.75 -6.66 -13.39
N LYS A 156 2.80 -7.48 -12.92
CA LYS A 156 1.52 -7.67 -13.61
C LYS A 156 0.70 -6.38 -13.74
N MET A 157 0.84 -5.48 -12.77
CA MET A 157 0.18 -4.19 -12.79
C MET A 157 0.77 -3.28 -13.89
N TRP A 158 2.10 -3.27 -14.05
CA TRP A 158 2.78 -2.41 -15.02
C TRP A 158 2.50 -2.80 -16.48
N GLN A 159 2.22 -4.07 -16.71
CA GLN A 159 1.90 -4.57 -18.06
C GLN A 159 0.47 -4.22 -18.51
N ARG A 160 -0.37 -3.73 -17.61
CA ARG A 160 -1.76 -3.39 -17.94
C ARG A 160 -1.89 -1.88 -18.15
N PRO A 161 -2.32 -1.44 -19.34
CA PRO A 161 -2.68 -0.04 -19.54
C PRO A 161 -3.83 0.30 -18.59
N ALA A 162 -3.72 1.41 -17.90
CA ALA A 162 -4.81 1.93 -17.07
C ALA A 162 -5.88 2.56 -17.98
N SER A 163 -6.66 1.73 -18.68
CA SER A 163 -7.86 2.20 -19.36
C SER A 163 -9.07 1.70 -18.59
N LEU A 164 -9.72 2.58 -17.84
CA LEU A 164 -10.93 2.26 -17.10
C LEU A 164 -12.14 2.70 -17.95
N LYS A 165 -13.11 1.82 -18.09
CA LYS A 165 -14.39 2.13 -18.74
C LYS A 165 -15.31 2.87 -17.77
N GLY A 166 -16.31 3.57 -18.30
CA GLY A 166 -17.25 4.35 -17.50
C GLY A 166 -17.90 3.56 -16.36
N GLU A 167 -18.23 2.28 -16.60
CA GLU A 167 -18.78 1.37 -15.57
C GLU A 167 -17.80 1.11 -14.43
N GLU A 168 -16.52 0.92 -14.76
CA GLU A 168 -15.47 0.69 -13.77
C GLU A 168 -15.22 1.94 -12.93
N LEU A 169 -15.34 3.12 -13.54
CA LEU A 169 -15.24 4.41 -12.83
C LEU A 169 -16.35 4.60 -11.81
N LEU A 170 -17.58 4.26 -12.18
CA LEU A 170 -18.70 4.29 -11.26
C LEU A 170 -18.51 3.28 -10.12
N ARG A 171 -18.04 2.10 -10.44
CA ARG A 171 -17.73 1.08 -9.43
C ARG A 171 -16.66 1.56 -8.46
N ILE A 172 -15.59 2.18 -8.97
CA ILE A 172 -14.53 2.82 -8.18
C ILE A 172 -15.10 3.90 -7.26
N ALA A 173 -15.99 4.75 -7.79
CA ALA A 173 -16.61 5.81 -7.01
C ALA A 173 -17.48 5.27 -5.87
N LEU A 174 -18.06 4.09 -6.05
CA LEU A 174 -18.92 3.44 -5.04
C LEU A 174 -18.12 2.62 -4.03
N GLU A 175 -17.14 1.84 -4.49
CA GLU A 175 -16.39 0.89 -3.68
C GLU A 175 -15.12 1.48 -3.08
N GLY A 176 -14.56 2.55 -3.66
CA GLY A 176 -13.29 3.17 -3.22
C GLY A 176 -12.06 2.29 -3.44
N SER A 177 -12.21 1.19 -4.18
CA SER A 177 -11.13 0.25 -4.49
C SER A 177 -11.26 -0.29 -5.92
N TYR A 178 -10.13 -0.65 -6.53
CA TYR A 178 -10.08 -1.26 -7.85
C TYR A 178 -9.09 -2.42 -7.87
N GLU A 179 -9.56 -3.63 -8.19
CA GLU A 179 -8.74 -4.86 -8.18
C GLU A 179 -7.86 -5.04 -6.93
N GLY A 180 -8.37 -4.64 -5.76
CA GLY A 180 -7.64 -4.67 -4.49
C GLY A 180 -6.54 -3.60 -4.37
N ALA A 181 -6.49 -2.61 -5.26
CA ALA A 181 -5.69 -1.40 -5.12
C ALA A 181 -6.48 -0.33 -4.38
N GLU A 182 -5.83 0.38 -3.47
CA GLU A 182 -6.37 1.59 -2.87
C GLU A 182 -6.41 2.70 -3.93
N ILE A 183 -7.48 3.50 -3.93
CA ILE A 183 -7.61 4.58 -4.89
C ILE A 183 -7.29 5.90 -4.22
N SER A 184 -6.33 6.61 -4.80
CA SER A 184 -6.07 8.00 -4.47
C SER A 184 -6.71 8.90 -5.52
N MET A 185 -7.47 9.90 -5.09
CA MET A 185 -8.16 10.85 -5.97
C MET A 185 -7.78 12.26 -5.63
N THR A 186 -7.59 13.09 -6.64
CA THR A 186 -7.46 14.54 -6.43
C THR A 186 -8.77 15.13 -5.89
N SER A 187 -8.70 16.28 -5.24
CA SER A 187 -9.89 16.96 -4.70
C SER A 187 -10.93 17.28 -5.78
N GLU A 188 -10.48 17.53 -7.00
CA GLU A 188 -11.32 17.79 -8.16
C GLU A 188 -12.09 16.56 -8.61
N VAL A 189 -11.39 15.41 -8.71
CA VAL A 189 -12.02 14.13 -9.05
C VAL A 189 -13.00 13.70 -7.96
N LYS A 190 -12.66 13.89 -6.69
CA LYS A 190 -13.59 13.61 -5.59
C LYS A 190 -14.86 14.44 -5.70
N ARG A 191 -14.75 15.74 -5.99
CA ARG A 191 -15.93 16.60 -6.21
C ARG A 191 -16.75 16.14 -7.39
N LEU A 192 -16.11 15.82 -8.53
CA LEU A 192 -16.78 15.32 -9.70
C LEU A 192 -17.57 14.04 -9.41
N LEU A 193 -16.95 13.07 -8.75
CA LEU A 193 -17.60 11.80 -8.40
C LEU A 193 -18.70 11.98 -7.33
N SER A 194 -18.54 12.92 -6.40
CA SER A 194 -19.57 13.26 -5.42
C SER A 194 -20.77 13.91 -6.09
N SER A 195 -20.58 14.84 -7.03
CA SER A 195 -21.68 15.46 -7.78
C SER A 195 -22.47 14.42 -8.59
N LEU A 196 -21.80 13.41 -9.14
CA LEU A 196 -22.44 12.28 -9.81
C LEU A 196 -23.23 11.40 -8.85
N LYS A 197 -22.74 11.19 -7.63
CA LYS A 197 -23.39 10.35 -6.61
C LYS A 197 -24.57 11.05 -5.96
N GLU A 198 -24.44 12.33 -5.65
CA GLU A 198 -25.48 13.10 -4.96
C GLU A 198 -26.53 13.64 -5.90
N GLY A 199 -26.24 13.71 -7.20
CA GLY A 199 -27.08 14.28 -8.25
C GLY A 199 -27.31 15.77 -8.00
N GLU A 200 -26.59 16.64 -8.68
CA GLU A 200 -26.90 18.07 -8.64
C GLU A 200 -28.35 18.27 -9.10
N PRO A 201 -29.10 19.20 -8.46
CA PRO A 201 -30.48 19.48 -8.86
C PRO A 201 -30.51 19.90 -10.33
N VAL A 202 -31.14 19.10 -11.15
CA VAL A 202 -31.32 19.41 -12.58
C VAL A 202 -32.71 20.01 -12.78
N ALA A 203 -32.77 21.10 -13.50
CA ALA A 203 -34.05 21.71 -13.88
C ALA A 203 -34.82 20.75 -14.75
N LEU A 204 -36.12 20.60 -14.46
CA LEU A 204 -37.00 19.80 -15.30
C LEU A 204 -37.23 20.52 -16.63
N PRO A 205 -37.31 19.78 -17.75
CA PRO A 205 -37.70 20.36 -19.03
C PRO A 205 -39.07 21.06 -18.93
N GLU A 206 -39.25 22.18 -19.61
CA GLU A 206 -40.46 23.01 -19.54
C GLU A 206 -41.74 22.29 -19.99
N ASN A 207 -41.60 21.24 -20.78
CA ASN A 207 -42.67 20.40 -21.24
C ASN A 207 -43.18 19.36 -20.21
N VAL A 208 -42.55 19.26 -19.06
CA VAL A 208 -42.94 18.35 -17.96
C VAL A 208 -43.93 19.07 -17.04
N CYS A 209 -45.22 18.91 -17.27
CA CYS A 209 -46.29 19.50 -16.47
C CYS A 209 -46.61 18.67 -15.21
N ALA A 210 -45.61 18.23 -14.47
CA ALA A 210 -45.77 17.43 -13.26
C ALA A 210 -44.94 17.92 -12.10
N THR A 211 -45.49 17.87 -10.89
CA THR A 211 -44.76 18.15 -9.68
C THR A 211 -44.12 16.88 -9.16
N LEU A 212 -42.79 16.72 -9.37
CA LEU A 212 -42.05 15.55 -8.88
C LEU A 212 -41.87 15.60 -7.37
N ARG A 213 -42.01 14.45 -6.71
CA ARG A 213 -41.68 14.26 -5.29
C ARG A 213 -40.16 14.36 -5.08
N PRO A 214 -39.67 14.66 -3.87
CA PRO A 214 -38.23 14.85 -3.61
C PRO A 214 -37.36 13.65 -4.07
N TYR A 215 -37.79 12.43 -3.89
CA TYR A 215 -37.05 11.24 -4.34
C TYR A 215 -37.06 11.10 -5.87
N GLN A 216 -38.15 11.52 -6.56
CA GLN A 216 -38.20 11.51 -8.02
C GLN A 216 -37.29 12.57 -8.62
N LYS A 217 -37.20 13.76 -8.01
CA LYS A 217 -36.25 14.81 -8.42
C LYS A 217 -34.81 14.31 -8.30
N ARG A 218 -34.45 13.63 -7.19
CA ARG A 218 -33.14 13.02 -7.03
C ARG A 218 -32.89 11.94 -8.06
N GLY A 219 -33.84 11.05 -8.30
CA GLY A 219 -33.72 10.00 -9.32
C GLY A 219 -33.58 10.57 -10.73
N TYR A 220 -34.31 11.62 -11.07
CA TYR A 220 -34.17 12.33 -12.34
C TYR A 220 -32.82 12.96 -12.50
N ALA A 221 -32.34 13.71 -11.51
CA ALA A 221 -31.02 14.32 -11.53
C ALA A 221 -29.92 13.26 -11.67
N TRP A 222 -30.04 12.14 -10.96
CA TRP A 222 -29.09 11.02 -11.06
C TRP A 222 -29.10 10.39 -12.45
N LEU A 223 -30.28 10.10 -13.03
CA LEU A 223 -30.42 9.56 -14.39
C LEU A 223 -29.91 10.54 -15.46
N TYR A 224 -30.17 11.84 -15.28
CA TYR A 224 -29.69 12.87 -16.18
C TYR A 224 -28.15 12.93 -16.18
N ASN A 225 -27.53 12.96 -15.01
CA ASN A 225 -26.07 12.96 -14.89
C ASN A 225 -25.46 11.66 -15.43
N LEU A 226 -26.11 10.50 -15.21
CA LEU A 226 -25.70 9.23 -15.82
C LEU A 226 -25.81 9.25 -17.34
N SER A 227 -26.87 9.87 -17.89
CA SER A 227 -27.04 9.96 -19.35
C SER A 227 -25.94 10.79 -20.00
N LEU A 228 -25.41 11.81 -19.31
CA LEU A 228 -24.25 12.59 -19.78
C LEU A 228 -22.97 11.75 -19.82
N ILE A 229 -22.88 10.70 -19.01
CA ILE A 229 -21.72 9.77 -18.99
C ILE A 229 -21.86 8.70 -20.07
N HIS A 230 -23.08 8.25 -20.38
CA HIS A 230 -23.36 7.10 -21.26
C HIS A 230 -23.69 7.46 -22.73
N ILE A 231 -23.79 8.74 -23.07
CA ILE A 231 -24.23 9.15 -24.43
C ILE A 231 -23.19 8.88 -25.53
N SER A 232 -22.09 8.19 -25.26
CA SER A 232 -21.06 7.95 -26.28
C SER A 232 -21.08 6.59 -26.98
N GLU A 233 -22.07 5.74 -26.77
CA GLU A 233 -22.25 4.58 -27.64
C GLU A 233 -23.38 4.82 -28.65
N PRO A 234 -23.06 5.15 -29.94
CA PRO A 234 -24.06 5.02 -30.99
C PRO A 234 -24.35 3.53 -31.14
N THR A 235 -25.55 3.11 -30.74
CA THR A 235 -26.08 1.83 -31.14
C THR A 235 -26.02 1.73 -32.66
N ARG A 236 -25.02 1.02 -33.18
CA ARG A 236 -25.05 0.60 -34.58
C ARG A 236 -26.09 -0.54 -34.68
N HIS A 237 -27.20 -0.20 -35.30
CA HIS A 237 -28.04 -1.18 -36.00
C HIS A 237 -27.38 -1.54 -37.32
#